data_0e35b6901bc180fca1e30a6e4f7772fd
#
_entry.id   0e35b6901bc180fca1e30a6e4f7772fd
#
_cell.length_a   1.000
_cell.length_b   1.000
_cell.length_c   1.000
_cell.angle_alpha   90.00
_cell.angle_beta   90.00
_cell.angle_gamma   90.00
#
_symmetry.space_group_name_H-M   'P 1'
#
loop_
_entity.id
_entity.type
_entity.pdbx_description
1 polymer ?
#
loop_
_entity_poly.entity_id
_entity_poly.type
_entity_poly.pdbx_seq_one_letter_code
_entity_poly.pdbx_strand_id
1 'polypeptide(L)'
;MLSEFGVVLPLKAEVVRREACNHLEDLPGYANTVIGDLLSEVHHLDGRIKQYDAHVRAMARDCTAAQQLMQLMGVGETTATALVAMVGNASEFSSGRQLAAWLGLVPGQYSSGGKTRLGRITKAGDAYLRSLLVLGARAVLNAAANKTDSLSRWAIKLAERRGYWKAVVAAIDPKTAAKNARMAWAVLTKGESFKLPA
;
A
#
# COMPACT_ATOMS: atom_id res chain seq x y z
N MET A 1 23.03 18.32 -9.29
CA MET A 1 22.89 19.20 -10.49
C MET A 1 22.59 20.63 -10.11
N LEU A 2 21.35 21.02 -9.64
CA LEU A 2 21.05 22.43 -9.30
C LEU A 2 22.02 23.02 -8.26
N SER A 3 22.41 22.24 -7.26
CA SER A 3 23.36 22.65 -6.22
C SER A 3 24.76 22.97 -6.75
N GLU A 4 25.17 22.42 -7.89
CA GLU A 4 26.45 22.71 -8.56
C GLU A 4 26.48 24.13 -9.13
N PHE A 5 25.29 24.67 -9.41
CA PHE A 5 25.09 26.05 -9.88
C PHE A 5 24.67 27.01 -8.76
N GLY A 6 24.83 26.61 -7.50
CA GLY A 6 24.51 27.46 -6.35
C GLY A 6 23.02 27.48 -5.96
N VAL A 7 22.16 26.76 -6.67
CA VAL A 7 20.73 26.67 -6.35
C VAL A 7 20.47 25.49 -5.42
N VAL A 8 20.21 25.79 -4.15
CA VAL A 8 19.96 24.76 -3.11
C VAL A 8 18.46 24.73 -2.80
N LEU A 9 17.81 23.63 -3.19
CA LEU A 9 16.40 23.36 -2.87
C LEU A 9 16.30 22.29 -1.78
N PRO A 10 15.23 22.33 -0.95
CA PRO A 10 14.95 21.25 0.00
C PRO A 10 14.79 19.91 -0.72
N LEU A 11 15.28 18.81 -0.11
CA LEU A 11 15.23 17.44 -0.66
C LEU A 11 13.81 16.84 -0.66
N LYS A 12 12.80 17.62 -1.05
CA LYS A 12 11.41 17.19 -1.17
C LYS A 12 10.99 17.31 -2.63
N ALA A 13 10.57 16.21 -3.22
CA ALA A 13 10.14 16.16 -4.63
C ALA A 13 9.09 17.23 -4.98
N GLU A 14 8.15 17.50 -4.06
CA GLU A 14 7.11 18.54 -4.25
C GLU A 14 7.69 19.95 -4.34
N VAL A 15 8.72 20.26 -3.52
CA VAL A 15 9.39 21.56 -3.53
C VAL A 15 10.19 21.71 -4.81
N VAL A 16 10.93 20.68 -5.22
CA VAL A 16 11.68 20.70 -6.48
C VAL A 16 10.74 20.93 -7.67
N ARG A 17 9.61 20.24 -7.74
CA ARG A 17 8.61 20.40 -8.81
C ARG A 17 8.03 21.83 -8.89
N ARG A 18 7.83 22.44 -7.75
CA ARG A 18 7.23 23.79 -7.67
C ARG A 18 8.24 24.90 -7.88
N GLU A 19 9.44 24.78 -7.32
CA GLU A 19 10.38 25.89 -7.21
C GLU A 19 11.52 25.83 -8.22
N ALA A 20 11.87 24.65 -8.75
CA ALA A 20 13.01 24.53 -9.66
C ALA A 20 12.84 25.36 -10.95
N CYS A 21 11.60 25.54 -11.43
CA CYS A 21 11.34 26.35 -12.61
C CYS A 21 11.72 27.83 -12.40
N ASN A 22 11.62 28.34 -11.17
CA ASN A 22 11.91 29.76 -10.85
C ASN A 22 13.40 30.08 -10.92
N HIS A 23 14.26 29.06 -10.94
CA HIS A 23 15.73 29.21 -10.95
C HIS A 23 16.35 28.82 -12.30
N LEU A 24 15.54 28.57 -13.33
CA LEU A 24 16.06 28.21 -14.65
C LEU A 24 16.85 29.36 -15.29
N GLU A 25 16.39 30.61 -15.12
CA GLU A 25 17.01 31.79 -15.70
C GLU A 25 18.38 32.10 -15.08
N ASP A 26 18.64 31.65 -13.85
CA ASP A 26 19.90 31.81 -13.14
C ASP A 26 21.00 30.82 -13.61
N LEU A 27 20.64 29.87 -14.48
CA LEU A 27 21.52 28.79 -14.92
C LEU A 27 22.21 29.11 -16.25
N PRO A 28 23.43 28.61 -16.48
CA PRO A 28 24.06 28.65 -17.80
C PRO A 28 23.16 28.05 -18.88
N GLY A 29 23.19 28.60 -20.11
CA GLY A 29 22.24 28.25 -21.17
C GLY A 29 22.06 26.76 -21.42
N TYR A 30 23.16 25.98 -21.42
CA TYR A 30 23.08 24.53 -21.56
C TYR A 30 22.42 23.82 -20.36
N ALA A 31 22.67 24.31 -19.15
CA ALA A 31 22.06 23.74 -17.94
C ALA A 31 20.57 24.11 -17.84
N ASN A 32 20.21 25.35 -18.23
CA ASN A 32 18.84 25.80 -18.33
C ASN A 32 18.04 24.86 -19.27
N THR A 33 18.54 24.59 -20.49
CA THR A 33 17.87 23.72 -21.45
C THR A 33 17.68 22.32 -20.90
N VAL A 34 18.74 21.66 -20.39
CA VAL A 34 18.66 20.29 -19.90
C VAL A 34 17.75 20.16 -18.69
N ILE A 35 17.84 21.09 -17.74
CA ILE A 35 17.01 21.06 -16.53
C ILE A 35 15.54 21.40 -16.88
N GLY A 36 15.34 22.34 -17.80
CA GLY A 36 14.00 22.66 -18.31
C GLY A 36 13.31 21.47 -18.98
N ASP A 37 14.04 20.71 -19.81
CA ASP A 37 13.54 19.50 -20.46
C ASP A 37 13.18 18.42 -19.41
N LEU A 38 14.06 18.21 -18.41
CA LEU A 38 13.78 17.25 -17.31
C LEU A 38 12.55 17.66 -16.50
N LEU A 39 12.38 18.93 -16.19
CA LEU A 39 11.19 19.41 -15.46
C LEU A 39 9.93 19.26 -16.31
N SER A 40 9.99 19.52 -17.60
CA SER A 40 8.90 19.28 -18.54
C SER A 40 8.49 17.81 -18.56
N GLU A 41 9.46 16.89 -18.61
CA GLU A 41 9.19 15.45 -18.56
C GLU A 41 8.57 15.03 -17.21
N VAL A 42 9.04 15.59 -16.09
CA VAL A 42 8.42 15.35 -14.78
C VAL A 42 6.95 15.79 -14.77
N HIS A 43 6.63 16.98 -15.31
CA HIS A 43 5.25 17.44 -15.38
C HIS A 43 4.38 16.58 -16.31
N HIS A 44 4.95 16.13 -17.44
CA HIS A 44 4.26 15.20 -18.34
C HIS A 44 3.93 13.88 -17.64
N LEU A 45 4.90 13.29 -16.93
CA LEU A 45 4.69 12.06 -16.16
C LEU A 45 3.67 12.24 -15.03
N ASP A 46 3.70 13.37 -14.31
CA ASP A 46 2.70 13.68 -13.29
C ASP A 46 1.28 13.78 -13.90
N GLY A 47 1.16 14.33 -15.09
CA GLY A 47 -0.10 14.36 -15.84
C GLY A 47 -0.61 12.97 -16.20
N ARG A 48 0.29 12.10 -16.68
CA ARG A 48 -0.03 10.68 -16.98
C ARG A 48 -0.44 9.91 -15.74
N ILE A 49 0.27 10.09 -14.62
CA ILE A 49 -0.08 9.44 -13.34
C ILE A 49 -1.50 9.84 -12.94
N LYS A 50 -1.86 11.14 -12.99
CA LYS A 50 -3.21 11.60 -12.67
C LYS A 50 -4.29 10.98 -13.56
N GLN A 51 -4.01 10.79 -14.86
CA GLN A 51 -4.92 10.12 -15.79
C GLN A 51 -5.13 8.65 -15.40
N TYR A 52 -4.04 7.91 -15.12
CA TYR A 52 -4.15 6.50 -14.70
C TYR A 52 -4.84 6.37 -13.33
N ASP A 53 -4.58 7.26 -12.39
CA ASP A 53 -5.29 7.29 -11.12
C ASP A 53 -6.80 7.49 -11.32
N ALA A 54 -7.20 8.36 -12.26
CA ALA A 54 -8.61 8.55 -12.59
C ALA A 54 -9.22 7.29 -13.22
N HIS A 55 -8.51 6.60 -14.12
CA HIS A 55 -8.94 5.32 -14.68
C HIS A 55 -9.10 4.24 -13.62
N VAL A 56 -8.13 4.09 -12.70
CA VAL A 56 -8.22 3.13 -11.59
C VAL A 56 -9.43 3.40 -10.70
N ARG A 57 -9.70 4.70 -10.40
CA ARG A 57 -10.89 5.09 -9.64
C ARG A 57 -12.20 4.74 -10.37
N ALA A 58 -12.25 4.98 -11.68
CA ALA A 58 -13.41 4.62 -12.48
C ALA A 58 -13.63 3.08 -12.45
N MET A 59 -12.58 2.30 -12.72
CA MET A 59 -12.64 0.83 -12.65
C MET A 59 -13.08 0.33 -11.27
N ALA A 60 -12.61 0.96 -10.17
CA ALA A 60 -13.03 0.59 -8.83
C ALA A 60 -14.52 0.85 -8.58
N ARG A 61 -15.08 1.92 -9.16
CA ARG A 61 -16.51 2.25 -9.05
C ARG A 61 -17.39 1.34 -9.88
N ASP A 62 -16.92 0.89 -11.03
CA ASP A 62 -17.69 0.05 -11.94
C ASP A 62 -17.62 -1.43 -11.56
N CYS A 63 -16.70 -1.82 -10.68
CA CYS A 63 -16.49 -3.20 -10.25
C CYS A 63 -17.08 -3.45 -8.85
N THR A 64 -18.16 -4.22 -8.77
CA THR A 64 -18.83 -4.58 -7.49
C THR A 64 -17.87 -5.25 -6.50
N ALA A 65 -17.03 -6.17 -6.97
CA ALA A 65 -16.04 -6.84 -6.13
C ALA A 65 -15.02 -5.84 -5.54
N ALA A 66 -14.57 -4.86 -6.32
CA ALA A 66 -13.69 -3.81 -5.84
C ALA A 66 -14.38 -2.92 -4.80
N GLN A 67 -15.63 -2.54 -5.03
CA GLN A 67 -16.42 -1.78 -4.06
C GLN A 67 -16.58 -2.51 -2.73
N GLN A 68 -16.84 -3.81 -2.77
CA GLN A 68 -16.93 -4.65 -1.56
C GLN A 68 -15.58 -4.75 -0.83
N LEU A 69 -14.48 -4.89 -1.57
CA LEU A 69 -13.13 -4.89 -1.00
C LEU A 69 -12.76 -3.56 -0.33
N MET A 70 -13.21 -2.44 -0.88
CA MET A 70 -12.96 -1.11 -0.31
C MET A 70 -13.66 -0.87 1.04
N GLN A 71 -14.62 -1.72 1.43
CA GLN A 71 -15.19 -1.70 2.78
C GLN A 71 -14.19 -2.22 3.84
N LEU A 72 -13.13 -2.91 3.43
CA LEU A 72 -12.08 -3.37 4.32
C LEU A 72 -11.14 -2.23 4.70
N MET A 73 -10.84 -2.09 5.99
CA MET A 73 -9.94 -1.05 6.47
C MET A 73 -8.55 -1.19 5.84
N GLY A 74 -8.07 -0.10 5.25
CA GLY A 74 -6.76 -0.06 4.58
C GLY A 74 -6.76 -0.61 3.15
N VAL A 75 -7.92 -0.90 2.59
CA VAL A 75 -8.07 -1.25 1.17
C VAL A 75 -8.67 -0.07 0.44
N GLY A 76 -7.87 0.64 -0.33
CA GLY A 76 -8.30 1.73 -1.22
C GLY A 76 -8.55 1.24 -2.65
N GLU A 77 -8.91 2.17 -3.53
CA GLU A 77 -9.25 1.91 -4.94
C GLU A 77 -8.16 1.10 -5.65
N THR A 78 -6.91 1.54 -5.55
CA THR A 78 -5.75 0.86 -6.17
C THR A 78 -5.54 -0.55 -5.62
N THR A 79 -5.67 -0.73 -4.30
CA THR A 79 -5.51 -2.06 -3.68
C THR A 79 -6.66 -2.99 -4.07
N ALA A 80 -7.88 -2.49 -4.10
CA ALA A 80 -9.06 -3.26 -4.46
C ALA A 80 -9.01 -3.73 -5.92
N THR A 81 -8.72 -2.82 -6.85
CA THR A 81 -8.61 -3.16 -8.29
C THR A 81 -7.45 -4.11 -8.56
N ALA A 82 -6.30 -3.91 -7.90
CA ALA A 82 -5.16 -4.81 -8.02
C ALA A 82 -5.48 -6.22 -7.48
N LEU A 83 -6.18 -6.32 -6.34
CA LEU A 83 -6.63 -7.61 -5.80
C LEU A 83 -7.58 -8.32 -6.78
N VAL A 84 -8.57 -7.62 -7.32
CA VAL A 84 -9.50 -8.20 -8.29
C VAL A 84 -8.77 -8.68 -9.53
N ALA A 85 -7.87 -7.87 -10.09
CA ALA A 85 -7.14 -8.19 -11.32
C ALA A 85 -6.17 -9.36 -11.15
N MET A 86 -5.45 -9.45 -10.01
CA MET A 86 -4.38 -10.42 -9.82
C MET A 86 -4.85 -11.70 -9.14
N VAL A 87 -5.87 -11.66 -8.31
CA VAL A 87 -6.47 -12.85 -7.70
C VAL A 87 -7.38 -13.57 -8.69
N GLY A 88 -8.03 -12.82 -9.59
CA GLY A 88 -8.97 -13.42 -10.57
C GLY A 88 -10.08 -14.19 -9.86
N ASN A 89 -10.11 -15.51 -10.06
CA ASN A 89 -11.08 -16.38 -9.40
C ASN A 89 -10.63 -16.80 -8.00
N ALA A 90 -11.17 -16.16 -6.97
CA ALA A 90 -10.83 -16.44 -5.58
C ALA A 90 -11.24 -17.87 -5.11
N SER A 91 -12.12 -18.56 -5.86
CA SER A 91 -12.52 -19.95 -5.53
C SER A 91 -11.39 -20.97 -5.79
N GLU A 92 -10.35 -20.61 -6.53
CA GLU A 92 -9.14 -21.43 -6.70
C GLU A 92 -8.37 -21.62 -5.39
N PHE A 93 -8.56 -20.70 -4.44
CA PHE A 93 -8.00 -20.83 -3.11
C PHE A 93 -8.99 -21.54 -2.19
N SER A 94 -8.61 -22.67 -1.64
CA SER A 94 -9.44 -23.46 -0.71
C SER A 94 -9.80 -22.70 0.58
N SER A 95 -9.02 -21.68 0.92
CA SER A 95 -9.23 -20.85 2.10
C SER A 95 -8.49 -19.50 2.00
N GLY A 96 -8.96 -18.51 2.75
CA GLY A 96 -8.24 -17.25 2.88
C GLY A 96 -6.84 -17.37 3.51
N ARG A 97 -6.52 -18.49 4.19
CA ARG A 97 -5.15 -18.77 4.63
C ARG A 97 -4.25 -19.11 3.46
N GLN A 98 -4.76 -19.82 2.47
CA GLN A 98 -4.03 -20.14 1.24
C GLN A 98 -3.77 -18.87 0.43
N LEU A 99 -4.75 -17.98 0.28
CA LEU A 99 -4.53 -16.68 -0.34
C LEU A 99 -3.48 -15.85 0.41
N ALA A 100 -3.52 -15.83 1.74
CA ALA A 100 -2.51 -15.14 2.54
C ALA A 100 -1.10 -15.75 2.38
N ALA A 101 -1.01 -17.08 2.23
CA ALA A 101 0.24 -17.76 1.94
C ALA A 101 0.75 -17.45 0.53
N TRP A 102 -0.13 -17.43 -0.45
CA TRP A 102 0.18 -17.05 -1.84
C TRP A 102 0.69 -15.60 -1.92
N LEU A 103 0.15 -14.69 -1.12
CA LEU A 103 0.64 -13.30 -0.99
C LEU A 103 1.96 -13.20 -0.21
N GLY A 104 2.46 -14.30 0.37
CA GLY A 104 3.68 -14.30 1.18
C GLY A 104 3.55 -13.54 2.50
N LEU A 105 2.33 -13.43 3.03
CA LEU A 105 2.01 -12.72 4.27
C LEU A 105 2.01 -13.63 5.51
N VAL A 106 2.25 -14.94 5.33
CA VAL A 106 2.38 -15.89 6.44
C VAL A 106 3.82 -15.96 6.95
N PRO A 107 4.03 -16.16 8.25
CA PRO A 107 5.39 -16.32 8.79
C PRO A 107 6.02 -17.62 8.27
N GLY A 108 7.31 -17.57 7.95
CA GLY A 108 8.11 -18.78 7.75
C GLY A 108 8.16 -19.56 9.05
N GLN A 109 8.10 -20.89 8.95
CA GLN A 109 8.13 -21.78 10.11
C GLN A 109 9.39 -22.63 10.09
N TYR A 110 10.12 -22.59 11.20
CA TYR A 110 11.33 -23.37 11.45
C TYR A 110 11.10 -24.22 12.71
N SER A 111 10.19 -25.19 12.60
CA SER A 111 9.77 -25.99 13.75
C SER A 111 10.39 -27.37 13.70
N SER A 112 10.98 -27.79 14.80
CA SER A 112 11.53 -29.15 14.99
C SER A 112 11.29 -29.61 16.41
N GLY A 113 11.12 -30.92 16.62
CA GLY A 113 10.99 -31.51 17.94
C GLY A 113 9.83 -30.98 18.79
N GLY A 114 8.67 -30.65 18.16
CA GLY A 114 7.49 -30.14 18.86
C GLY A 114 7.57 -28.67 19.27
N LYS A 115 8.70 -27.98 19.02
CA LYS A 115 8.85 -26.54 19.32
C LYS A 115 8.56 -25.70 18.09
N THR A 116 7.51 -24.90 18.16
CA THR A 116 7.14 -23.98 17.06
C THR A 116 8.01 -22.71 17.08
N ARG A 117 8.79 -22.50 16.03
CA ARG A 117 9.54 -21.26 15.80
C ARG A 117 9.02 -20.57 14.54
N LEU A 118 8.38 -19.41 14.72
CA LEU A 118 7.91 -18.56 13.63
C LEU A 118 8.95 -17.48 13.33
N GLY A 119 9.31 -17.37 12.05
CA GLY A 119 10.21 -16.35 11.53
C GLY A 119 9.46 -15.10 11.05
N ARG A 120 10.11 -14.37 10.13
CA ARG A 120 9.49 -13.25 9.40
C ARG A 120 8.49 -13.78 8.37
N ILE A 121 7.68 -12.90 7.79
CA ILE A 121 6.80 -13.24 6.65
C ILE A 121 7.65 -13.82 5.52
N THR A 122 7.11 -14.81 4.81
CA THR A 122 7.85 -15.56 3.77
C THR A 122 8.27 -14.69 2.61
N LYS A 123 7.48 -13.67 2.27
CA LYS A 123 7.64 -12.81 1.08
C LYS A 123 7.68 -13.60 -0.24
N ALA A 124 7.22 -14.84 -0.24
CA ALA A 124 7.27 -15.73 -1.40
C ALA A 124 6.30 -15.33 -2.52
N GLY A 125 5.28 -14.54 -2.20
CA GLY A 125 4.23 -14.15 -3.14
C GLY A 125 4.50 -12.84 -3.86
N ASP A 126 3.45 -12.32 -4.49
CA ASP A 126 3.50 -11.08 -5.25
C ASP A 126 3.93 -9.89 -4.40
N ALA A 127 5.01 -9.22 -4.84
CA ALA A 127 5.61 -8.11 -4.09
C ALA A 127 4.76 -6.84 -4.16
N TYR A 128 4.06 -6.62 -5.29
CA TYR A 128 3.27 -5.42 -5.49
C TYR A 128 2.01 -5.44 -4.62
N LEU A 129 1.22 -6.51 -4.67
CA LEU A 129 0.04 -6.67 -3.80
C LEU A 129 0.41 -6.63 -2.32
N ARG A 130 1.50 -7.28 -1.95
CA ARG A 130 2.00 -7.23 -0.57
C ARG A 130 2.34 -5.80 -0.16
N SER A 131 2.99 -5.03 -1.02
CA SER A 131 3.33 -3.62 -0.75
C SER A 131 2.09 -2.76 -0.58
N LEU A 132 1.08 -2.92 -1.43
CA LEU A 132 -0.20 -2.22 -1.31
C LEU A 132 -0.91 -2.52 0.02
N LEU A 133 -0.96 -3.80 0.41
CA LEU A 133 -1.56 -4.20 1.69
C LEU A 133 -0.78 -3.66 2.89
N VAL A 134 0.55 -3.62 2.80
CA VAL A 134 1.41 -3.01 3.83
C VAL A 134 1.17 -1.50 3.94
N LEU A 135 1.07 -0.80 2.81
CA LEU A 135 0.77 0.63 2.77
C LEU A 135 -0.61 0.92 3.36
N GLY A 136 -1.62 0.11 3.02
CA GLY A 136 -2.95 0.19 3.60
C GLY A 136 -2.95 0.00 5.12
N ALA A 137 -2.22 -0.99 5.63
CA ALA A 137 -2.09 -1.21 7.07
C ALA A 137 -1.36 -0.06 7.79
N ARG A 138 -0.35 0.55 7.16
CA ARG A 138 0.30 1.76 7.67
C ARG A 138 -0.67 2.93 7.77
N ALA A 139 -1.48 3.14 6.73
CA ALA A 139 -2.49 4.20 6.73
C ALA A 139 -3.50 4.01 7.87
N VAL A 140 -3.96 2.76 8.10
CA VAL A 140 -4.85 2.43 9.23
C VAL A 140 -4.18 2.73 10.56
N LEU A 141 -2.92 2.32 10.75
CA LEU A 141 -2.21 2.55 12.00
C LEU A 141 -1.96 4.05 12.27
N ASN A 142 -1.61 4.81 11.23
CA ASN A 142 -1.42 6.26 11.35
C ASN A 142 -2.74 6.98 11.68
N ALA A 143 -3.85 6.52 11.12
CA ALA A 143 -5.18 7.07 11.40
C ALA A 143 -5.75 6.60 12.75
N ALA A 144 -5.19 5.53 13.34
CA ALA A 144 -5.69 4.92 14.58
C ALA A 144 -5.59 5.87 15.79
N ALA A 145 -4.60 6.78 15.80
CA ALA A 145 -4.43 7.76 16.89
C ALA A 145 -5.66 8.65 17.11
N ASN A 146 -6.43 8.90 16.04
CA ASN A 146 -7.62 9.76 16.06
C ASN A 146 -8.93 8.95 16.10
N LYS A 147 -8.87 7.63 16.36
CA LYS A 147 -10.02 6.74 16.35
C LYS A 147 -10.17 6.01 17.67
N THR A 148 -11.43 5.76 18.07
CA THR A 148 -11.78 5.11 19.35
C THR A 148 -12.29 3.68 19.19
N ASP A 149 -12.32 3.14 17.97
CA ASP A 149 -12.75 1.77 17.69
C ASP A 149 -11.80 0.72 18.29
N SER A 150 -12.31 -0.48 18.50
CA SER A 150 -11.57 -1.57 19.15
C SER A 150 -10.29 -1.97 18.41
N LEU A 151 -10.33 -1.91 17.06
CA LEU A 151 -9.18 -2.25 16.22
C LEU A 151 -8.06 -1.19 16.33
N SER A 152 -8.43 0.09 16.30
CA SER A 152 -7.47 1.21 16.45
C SER A 152 -6.81 1.17 17.83
N ARG A 153 -7.58 0.97 18.91
CA ARG A 153 -7.04 0.81 20.27
C ARG A 153 -6.09 -0.39 20.38
N TRP A 154 -6.43 -1.51 19.76
CA TRP A 154 -5.57 -2.68 19.74
C TRP A 154 -4.28 -2.41 18.96
N ALA A 155 -4.36 -1.75 17.79
CA ALA A 155 -3.21 -1.43 16.96
C ALA A 155 -2.22 -0.49 17.67
N ILE A 156 -2.72 0.52 18.38
CA ILE A 156 -1.92 1.44 19.19
C ILE A 156 -1.20 0.68 20.31
N LYS A 157 -1.94 -0.09 21.14
CA LYS A 157 -1.35 -0.91 22.22
C LYS A 157 -0.29 -1.88 21.70
N LEU A 158 -0.47 -2.38 20.47
CA LEU A 158 0.50 -3.25 19.85
C LEU A 158 1.76 -2.49 19.41
N ALA A 159 1.60 -1.27 18.85
CA ALA A 159 2.70 -0.40 18.47
C ALA A 159 3.55 0.01 19.69
N GLU A 160 2.93 0.33 20.80
CA GLU A 160 3.59 0.64 22.06
C GLU A 160 4.39 -0.57 22.59
N ARG A 161 3.82 -1.77 22.56
CA ARG A 161 4.43 -2.99 23.11
C ARG A 161 5.51 -3.59 22.22
N ARG A 162 5.37 -3.55 20.90
CA ARG A 162 6.21 -4.27 19.94
C ARG A 162 6.96 -3.38 18.97
N GLY A 163 6.70 -2.07 18.99
CA GLY A 163 7.24 -1.07 18.06
C GLY A 163 6.40 -0.94 16.79
N TYR A 164 6.45 0.26 16.21
CA TYR A 164 5.64 0.66 15.04
C TYR A 164 5.68 -0.35 13.89
N TRP A 165 6.87 -0.72 13.41
CA TRP A 165 6.99 -1.64 12.27
C TRP A 165 6.46 -3.03 12.55
N LYS A 166 6.61 -3.52 13.78
CA LYS A 166 6.01 -4.79 14.17
C LYS A 166 4.50 -4.67 14.30
N ALA A 167 3.97 -3.51 14.69
CA ALA A 167 2.54 -3.26 14.69
C ALA A 167 1.99 -3.12 13.26
N VAL A 168 2.69 -2.44 12.35
CA VAL A 168 2.34 -2.42 10.92
C VAL A 168 2.35 -3.84 10.37
N VAL A 169 3.41 -4.62 10.61
CA VAL A 169 3.47 -6.03 10.20
C VAL A 169 2.44 -6.85 10.95
N ALA A 170 2.09 -6.56 12.19
CA ALA A 170 1.09 -7.25 12.96
C ALA A 170 -0.34 -6.72 12.71
N ALA A 171 -0.51 -5.46 12.33
CA ALA A 171 -1.66 -5.02 11.55
C ALA A 171 -1.69 -5.70 10.15
N ILE A 172 -0.58 -6.25 9.72
CA ILE A 172 -0.31 -7.17 8.62
C ILE A 172 -0.11 -8.62 9.13
N ASP A 173 0.21 -8.87 10.45
CA ASP A 173 0.50 -10.18 11.05
C ASP A 173 -0.69 -11.17 10.93
N PRO A 174 -0.44 -12.49 11.07
CA PRO A 174 -1.39 -13.56 10.75
C PRO A 174 -2.77 -13.43 11.36
N LYS A 175 -2.96 -12.47 12.24
CA LYS A 175 -4.30 -12.08 12.73
C LYS A 175 -4.97 -10.94 11.98
N THR A 176 -4.26 -10.08 11.19
CA THR A 176 -4.87 -8.89 10.58
C THR A 176 -4.64 -8.69 9.08
N ALA A 177 -3.48 -8.91 8.47
CA ALA A 177 -3.36 -8.85 7.00
C ALA A 177 -3.59 -10.22 6.37
N ALA A 178 -3.21 -11.27 7.05
CA ALA A 178 -3.86 -12.54 6.79
C ALA A 178 -5.36 -12.43 7.10
N LYS A 179 -5.80 -11.57 8.03
CA LYS A 179 -7.21 -11.24 8.24
C LYS A 179 -7.75 -10.42 7.07
N ASN A 180 -7.07 -9.37 6.58
CA ASN A 180 -7.49 -8.64 5.40
C ASN A 180 -7.44 -9.50 4.14
N ALA A 181 -6.39 -10.30 3.93
CA ALA A 181 -6.36 -11.28 2.84
C ALA A 181 -7.44 -12.36 2.98
N ARG A 182 -7.72 -12.82 4.20
CA ARG A 182 -8.81 -13.78 4.48
C ARG A 182 -10.19 -13.14 4.33
N MET A 183 -10.33 -11.88 4.72
CA MET A 183 -11.57 -11.12 4.51
C MET A 183 -11.76 -10.81 3.01
N ALA A 184 -10.70 -10.41 2.31
CA ALA A 184 -10.73 -10.22 0.87
C ALA A 184 -11.11 -11.51 0.14
N TRP A 185 -10.55 -12.64 0.53
CA TRP A 185 -10.94 -13.95 0.01
C TRP A 185 -12.44 -14.23 0.26
N ALA A 186 -12.93 -14.00 1.47
CA ALA A 186 -14.34 -14.24 1.81
C ALA A 186 -15.28 -13.32 1.03
N VAL A 187 -14.92 -12.06 0.86
CA VAL A 187 -15.65 -11.08 0.04
C VAL A 187 -15.68 -11.52 -1.42
N LEU A 188 -14.53 -11.87 -1.99
CA LEU A 188 -14.41 -12.29 -3.39
C LEU A 188 -15.08 -13.64 -3.69
N THR A 189 -15.14 -14.55 -2.70
CA THR A 189 -15.74 -15.89 -2.88
C THR A 189 -17.23 -15.90 -2.65
N LYS A 190 -17.72 -15.14 -1.65
CA LYS A 190 -19.12 -15.15 -1.24
C LYS A 190 -19.95 -14.03 -1.87
N GLY A 191 -19.30 -12.99 -2.42
CA GLY A 191 -19.99 -11.82 -2.96
C GLY A 191 -20.73 -10.99 -1.90
N GLU A 192 -20.48 -11.24 -0.62
CA GLU A 192 -21.17 -10.57 0.50
C GLU A 192 -20.42 -9.31 0.92
N SER A 193 -21.17 -8.24 1.23
CA SER A 193 -20.60 -7.03 1.83
C SER A 193 -20.06 -7.32 3.24
N PHE A 194 -18.85 -6.84 3.52
CA PHE A 194 -18.25 -6.99 4.84
C PHE A 194 -18.94 -6.10 5.87
N LYS A 195 -19.54 -6.71 6.90
CA LYS A 195 -20.05 -5.99 8.06
C LYS A 195 -19.01 -6.07 9.19
N LEU A 196 -18.52 -4.91 9.64
CA LEU A 196 -17.72 -4.86 10.87
C LEU A 196 -18.58 -5.34 12.04
N PRO A 197 -18.11 -6.28 12.87
CA PRO A 197 -18.79 -6.55 14.12
C PRO A 197 -18.73 -5.28 14.99
N ALA A 198 -19.87 -4.92 15.56
CA ALA A 198 -20.05 -3.78 16.45
C ALA A 198 -19.13 -3.85 17.68
#